data_7ebb446c504a74d8a911a9a43f062891
#
_entry.id   7ebb446c504a74d8a911a9a43f062891
#
_cell.length_a   1.000
_cell.length_b   1.000
_cell.length_c   1.000
_cell.angle_alpha   90.00
_cell.angle_beta   90.00
_cell.angle_gamma   90.00
#
_symmetry.space_group_name_H-M   'P 1'
#
loop_
_entity.id
_entity.type
_entity.pdbx_description
1 polymer ?
#
loop_
_entity_poly.entity_id
_entity_poly.type
_entity_poly.pdbx_seq_one_letter_code
_entity_poly.pdbx_strand_id
1 'polypeptide(L)'
;MIDFEYAHNLQDTIKLAESADETLFILFEGPIDDKLLDQYADLNKAIPMMLIPAGYDNYSKEFILEAIRKKSWDAARFDVTVVGGLTAAIERMIITEAAEIPVEVQSWAHSLGQAVNLHLMLANDRTSFFEAPMPKDVFEFATKNGNLFKNGKIEAPKKVGLGIEVDWDKLKTADYYCSFKSPE
;
A
#
# COMPACT_ATOMS: atom_id res chain seq x y z
N MET A 1 -6.48 4.35 -12.73
CA MET A 1 -6.67 3.59 -11.48
C MET A 1 -8.02 3.97 -10.89
N ILE A 2 -8.79 3.01 -10.42
CA ILE A 2 -10.02 3.23 -9.65
C ILE A 2 -9.87 2.49 -8.33
N ASP A 3 -10.06 3.22 -7.23
CA ASP A 3 -10.15 2.69 -5.88
C ASP A 3 -11.63 2.68 -5.46
N PHE A 4 -12.09 1.54 -4.99
CA PHE A 4 -13.51 1.31 -4.71
C PHE A 4 -13.86 1.31 -3.23
N GLU A 5 -12.88 1.24 -2.35
CA GLU A 5 -13.11 1.21 -0.89
C GLU A 5 -14.17 0.18 -0.48
N TYR A 6 -14.17 -1.01 -1.09
CA TYR A 6 -15.15 -2.09 -0.89
C TYR A 6 -16.60 -1.74 -1.23
N ALA A 7 -16.82 -0.68 -2.00
CA ALA A 7 -18.18 -0.17 -2.26
C ALA A 7 -19.01 -1.00 -3.23
N HIS A 8 -18.42 -2.00 -3.89
CA HIS A 8 -19.06 -2.79 -4.92
C HIS A 8 -19.24 -4.26 -4.49
N ASN A 9 -19.99 -4.98 -5.28
CA ASN A 9 -20.07 -6.43 -5.28
C ASN A 9 -19.48 -6.97 -6.60
N LEU A 10 -19.34 -8.27 -6.70
CA LEU A 10 -18.77 -8.95 -7.87
C LEU A 10 -19.45 -8.52 -9.18
N GLN A 11 -20.78 -8.55 -9.22
CA GLN A 11 -21.53 -8.29 -10.45
C GLN A 11 -21.44 -6.82 -10.90
N ASP A 12 -21.49 -5.88 -9.97
CA ASP A 12 -21.39 -4.46 -10.28
C ASP A 12 -19.97 -4.09 -10.71
N THR A 13 -18.94 -4.72 -10.14
CA THR A 13 -17.56 -4.54 -10.59
C THR A 13 -17.36 -5.05 -12.02
N ILE A 14 -17.90 -6.22 -12.36
CA ILE A 14 -17.81 -6.75 -13.73
C ILE A 14 -18.51 -5.81 -14.73
N LYS A 15 -19.72 -5.36 -14.42
CA LYS A 15 -20.45 -4.41 -15.29
C LYS A 15 -19.70 -3.09 -15.49
N LEU A 16 -19.06 -2.59 -14.43
CA LEU A 16 -18.26 -1.39 -14.55
C LEU A 16 -17.03 -1.63 -15.44
N ALA A 17 -16.35 -2.77 -15.26
CA ALA A 17 -15.21 -3.14 -16.08
C ALA A 17 -15.56 -3.30 -17.57
N GLU A 18 -16.75 -3.86 -17.89
CA GLU A 18 -17.26 -3.96 -19.27
C GLU A 18 -17.46 -2.58 -19.93
N SER A 19 -17.77 -1.56 -19.13
CA SER A 19 -17.98 -0.18 -19.62
C SER A 19 -16.73 0.70 -19.50
N ALA A 20 -15.71 0.28 -18.76
CA ALA A 20 -14.48 0.98 -18.61
C ALA A 20 -13.53 0.71 -19.78
N ASP A 21 -12.90 1.76 -20.30
CA ASP A 21 -11.89 1.62 -21.34
C ASP A 21 -10.56 1.17 -20.69
N GLU A 22 -10.13 -0.05 -20.99
CA GLU A 22 -8.88 -0.64 -20.49
C GLU A 22 -7.62 0.17 -20.86
N THR A 23 -7.71 1.02 -21.87
CA THR A 23 -6.62 1.93 -22.24
C THR A 23 -6.50 3.13 -21.30
N LEU A 24 -7.56 3.43 -20.54
CA LEU A 24 -7.64 4.54 -19.58
C LEU A 24 -7.50 4.06 -18.13
N PHE A 25 -7.93 2.83 -17.84
CA PHE A 25 -7.94 2.26 -16.49
C PHE A 25 -7.09 1.00 -16.45
N ILE A 26 -5.92 1.09 -15.83
CA ILE A 26 -4.96 -0.01 -15.74
C ILE A 26 -5.13 -0.87 -14.49
N LEU A 27 -5.80 -0.34 -13.45
CA LEU A 27 -5.86 -0.98 -12.15
C LEU A 27 -7.19 -0.69 -11.43
N PHE A 28 -7.76 -1.77 -10.83
CA PHE A 28 -8.87 -1.73 -9.90
C PHE A 28 -8.40 -2.14 -8.51
N GLU A 29 -8.63 -1.28 -7.52
CA GLU A 29 -8.23 -1.46 -6.13
C GLU A 29 -9.44 -1.69 -5.24
N GLY A 30 -9.41 -2.75 -4.42
CA GLY A 30 -10.36 -3.04 -3.38
C GLY A 30 -11.84 -2.99 -3.79
N PRO A 31 -12.26 -3.58 -4.93
CA PRO A 31 -13.65 -3.44 -5.37
C PRO A 31 -14.66 -4.15 -4.45
N ILE A 32 -14.24 -5.23 -3.82
CA ILE A 32 -15.03 -6.06 -2.90
C ILE A 32 -14.20 -6.33 -1.64
N ASP A 33 -14.84 -6.87 -0.59
CA ASP A 33 -14.12 -7.24 0.66
C ASP A 33 -12.96 -8.20 0.34
N ASP A 34 -11.75 -7.84 0.76
CA ASP A 34 -10.51 -8.58 0.50
C ASP A 34 -10.53 -10.03 1.00
N LYS A 35 -11.40 -10.35 1.95
CA LYS A 35 -11.58 -11.70 2.48
C LYS A 35 -12.31 -12.64 1.52
N LEU A 36 -12.96 -12.11 0.50
CA LEU A 36 -13.72 -12.88 -0.50
C LEU A 36 -12.83 -13.40 -1.63
N LEU A 37 -11.78 -14.15 -1.28
CA LEU A 37 -10.74 -14.61 -2.20
C LEU A 37 -11.28 -15.37 -3.42
N ASP A 38 -12.35 -16.16 -3.26
CA ASP A 38 -12.96 -16.88 -4.38
C ASP A 38 -13.65 -15.91 -5.36
N GLN A 39 -14.34 -14.89 -4.85
CA GLN A 39 -14.95 -13.85 -5.68
C GLN A 39 -13.90 -12.98 -6.37
N TYR A 40 -12.79 -12.69 -5.69
CA TYR A 40 -11.62 -12.05 -6.32
C TYR A 40 -11.06 -12.89 -7.46
N ALA A 41 -10.93 -14.22 -7.26
CA ALA A 41 -10.43 -15.11 -8.31
C ALA A 41 -11.39 -15.18 -9.52
N ASP A 42 -12.69 -15.07 -9.30
CA ASP A 42 -13.68 -15.01 -10.40
C ASP A 42 -13.65 -13.64 -11.09
N LEU A 43 -13.49 -12.55 -10.32
CA LEU A 43 -13.35 -11.20 -10.85
C LEU A 43 -12.07 -11.06 -11.69
N ASN A 44 -10.95 -11.59 -11.21
CA ASN A 44 -9.66 -11.58 -11.92
C ASN A 44 -9.73 -12.26 -13.30
N LYS A 45 -10.54 -13.31 -13.43
CA LYS A 45 -10.78 -13.96 -14.72
C LYS A 45 -11.71 -13.16 -15.64
N ALA A 46 -12.58 -12.34 -15.08
CA ALA A 46 -13.66 -11.67 -15.80
C ALA A 46 -13.29 -10.27 -16.32
N ILE A 47 -12.29 -9.61 -15.73
CA ILE A 47 -11.91 -8.24 -16.09
C ILE A 47 -10.48 -8.17 -16.64
N PRO A 48 -10.20 -7.26 -17.58
CA PRO A 48 -8.87 -7.10 -18.17
C PRO A 48 -7.94 -6.19 -17.36
N MET A 49 -8.47 -5.41 -16.39
CA MET A 49 -7.69 -4.50 -15.57
C MET A 49 -6.96 -5.27 -14.49
N MET A 50 -5.75 -4.84 -14.12
CA MET A 50 -5.02 -5.36 -12.97
C MET A 50 -5.90 -5.24 -11.72
N LEU A 51 -6.01 -6.31 -10.95
CA LEU A 51 -6.82 -6.37 -9.74
C LEU A 51 -5.94 -6.48 -8.50
N ILE A 52 -6.12 -5.55 -7.55
CA ILE A 52 -5.40 -5.56 -6.28
C ILE A 52 -6.38 -5.45 -5.10
N PRO A 53 -6.03 -6.01 -3.93
CA PRO A 53 -6.80 -5.79 -2.70
C PRO A 53 -6.60 -4.36 -2.19
N ALA A 54 -7.44 -3.88 -1.27
CA ALA A 54 -7.28 -2.56 -0.67
C ALA A 54 -6.07 -2.47 0.27
N GLY A 55 -5.69 -3.57 0.91
CA GLY A 55 -4.46 -3.63 1.71
C GLY A 55 -4.57 -3.06 3.12
N TYR A 56 -5.76 -2.84 3.64
CA TYR A 56 -5.98 -2.26 4.98
C TYR A 56 -5.86 -3.25 6.13
N ASP A 57 -5.97 -4.54 5.87
CA ASP A 57 -5.91 -5.57 6.90
C ASP A 57 -4.48 -6.07 7.12
N ASN A 58 -4.21 -6.53 8.33
CA ASN A 58 -2.98 -7.27 8.64
C ASN A 58 -3.08 -8.70 8.08
N TYR A 59 -2.87 -8.84 6.78
CA TYR A 59 -2.90 -10.15 6.14
C TYR A 59 -1.82 -11.05 6.67
N SER A 60 -2.23 -12.23 7.17
CA SER A 60 -1.28 -13.26 7.55
C SER A 60 -0.55 -13.82 6.33
N LYS A 61 0.58 -14.48 6.56
CA LYS A 61 1.31 -15.17 5.48
C LYS A 61 0.44 -16.23 4.81
N GLU A 62 -0.34 -16.95 5.59
CA GLU A 62 -1.26 -18.00 5.13
C GLU A 62 -2.36 -17.42 4.22
N PHE A 63 -2.89 -16.23 4.57
CA PHE A 63 -3.88 -15.54 3.76
C PHE A 63 -3.31 -15.13 2.39
N ILE A 64 -2.10 -14.57 2.36
CA ILE A 64 -1.43 -14.21 1.11
C ILE A 64 -1.13 -15.45 0.26
N LEU A 65 -0.64 -16.55 0.87
CA LEU A 65 -0.42 -17.81 0.17
C LEU A 65 -1.72 -18.38 -0.42
N GLU A 66 -2.83 -18.26 0.29
CA GLU A 66 -4.14 -18.71 -0.20
C GLU A 66 -4.63 -17.83 -1.37
N ALA A 67 -4.47 -16.51 -1.28
CA ALA A 67 -4.80 -15.60 -2.37
C ALA A 67 -3.98 -15.91 -3.64
N ILE A 68 -2.68 -16.16 -3.48
CA ILE A 68 -1.79 -16.57 -4.57
C ILE A 68 -2.26 -17.88 -5.18
N ARG A 69 -2.53 -18.90 -4.36
CA ARG A 69 -2.98 -20.22 -4.81
C ARG A 69 -4.29 -20.13 -5.60
N LYS A 70 -5.19 -19.26 -5.19
CA LYS A 70 -6.50 -19.01 -5.85
C LYS A 70 -6.38 -18.11 -7.08
N LYS A 71 -5.25 -17.42 -7.26
CA LYS A 71 -5.09 -16.36 -8.26
C LYS A 71 -6.11 -15.23 -8.06
N SER A 72 -6.29 -14.82 -6.81
CA SER A 72 -7.27 -13.81 -6.45
C SER A 72 -6.85 -12.41 -6.92
N TRP A 73 -5.55 -12.13 -6.94
CA TRP A 73 -4.99 -10.82 -7.25
C TRP A 73 -3.91 -10.90 -8.32
N ASP A 74 -3.73 -9.84 -9.09
CA ASP A 74 -2.59 -9.67 -10.00
C ASP A 74 -1.37 -9.12 -9.27
N ALA A 75 -1.57 -8.33 -8.22
CA ALA A 75 -0.53 -7.90 -7.30
C ALA A 75 -1.03 -7.98 -5.85
N ALA A 76 -0.17 -8.35 -4.94
CA ALA A 76 -0.44 -8.25 -3.51
C ALA A 76 -0.35 -6.78 -3.06
N ARG A 77 -1.01 -6.44 -1.95
CA ARG A 77 -0.95 -5.10 -1.36
C ARG A 77 -0.92 -5.19 0.16
N PHE A 78 -0.04 -4.45 0.79
CA PHE A 78 0.05 -4.31 2.24
C PHE A 78 0.88 -3.09 2.62
N ASP A 79 0.68 -2.60 3.84
CA ASP A 79 1.41 -1.49 4.46
C ASP A 79 2.33 -2.03 5.57
N VAL A 80 3.59 -1.63 5.59
CA VAL A 80 4.58 -1.98 6.62
C VAL A 80 4.06 -1.68 8.02
N THR A 81 3.34 -0.56 8.20
CA THR A 81 2.81 -0.13 9.50
C THR A 81 1.64 -1.00 9.98
N VAL A 82 0.89 -1.57 9.07
CA VAL A 82 -0.27 -2.44 9.34
C VAL A 82 0.15 -3.88 9.58
N VAL A 83 1.09 -4.39 8.80
CA VAL A 83 1.50 -5.81 8.89
C VAL A 83 2.47 -6.12 10.04
N GLY A 84 2.81 -5.12 10.86
CA GLY A 84 3.65 -5.31 12.05
C GLY A 84 5.13 -4.95 11.87
N GLY A 85 5.47 -4.13 10.90
CA GLY A 85 6.81 -3.58 10.69
C GLY A 85 7.57 -4.23 9.54
N LEU A 86 8.80 -3.74 9.32
CA LEU A 86 9.65 -4.15 8.20
C LEU A 86 9.92 -5.66 8.16
N THR A 87 10.20 -6.30 9.28
CA THR A 87 10.48 -7.75 9.32
C THR A 87 9.30 -8.53 8.78
N ALA A 88 8.09 -8.22 9.24
CA ALA A 88 6.88 -8.88 8.79
C ALA A 88 6.55 -8.56 7.32
N ALA A 89 6.83 -7.35 6.87
CA ALA A 89 6.64 -6.95 5.47
C ALA A 89 7.62 -7.68 4.53
N ILE A 90 8.89 -7.78 4.92
CA ILE A 90 9.91 -8.52 4.15
C ILE A 90 9.55 -10.00 4.01
N GLU A 91 9.03 -10.64 5.06
CA GLU A 91 8.54 -12.03 4.97
C GLU A 91 7.45 -12.19 3.91
N ARG A 92 6.54 -11.21 3.82
CA ARG A 92 5.46 -11.20 2.80
C ARG A 92 6.02 -10.93 1.39
N MET A 93 7.00 -10.02 1.28
CA MET A 93 7.70 -9.79 0.01
C MET A 93 8.38 -11.05 -0.50
N ILE A 94 9.06 -11.81 0.36
CA ILE A 94 9.71 -13.09 -0.02
C ILE A 94 8.67 -14.08 -0.57
N ILE A 95 7.49 -14.16 0.05
CA ILE A 95 6.41 -15.06 -0.39
C ILE A 95 5.89 -14.66 -1.78
N THR A 96 5.65 -13.36 -1.99
CA THR A 96 5.14 -12.84 -3.27
C THR A 96 6.20 -12.93 -4.36
N GLU A 97 7.47 -12.68 -4.04
CA GLU A 97 8.60 -12.82 -4.95
C GLU A 97 8.77 -14.26 -5.42
N ALA A 98 8.71 -15.24 -4.50
CA ALA A 98 8.77 -16.66 -4.83
C ALA A 98 7.63 -17.13 -5.73
N ALA A 99 6.49 -16.45 -5.70
CA ALA A 99 5.33 -16.68 -6.56
C ALA A 99 5.32 -15.82 -7.83
N GLU A 100 6.33 -14.97 -8.02
CA GLU A 100 6.43 -13.99 -9.11
C GLU A 100 5.30 -12.97 -9.17
N ILE A 101 4.63 -12.72 -8.03
CA ILE A 101 3.53 -11.74 -7.90
C ILE A 101 4.09 -10.38 -7.50
N PRO A 102 3.79 -9.29 -8.23
CA PRO A 102 4.12 -7.92 -7.84
C PRO A 102 3.50 -7.53 -6.49
N VAL A 103 4.06 -6.51 -5.87
CA VAL A 103 3.47 -5.90 -4.66
C VAL A 103 3.29 -4.40 -4.90
N GLU A 104 2.07 -3.93 -4.84
CA GLU A 104 1.77 -2.49 -4.83
C GLU A 104 1.60 -2.06 -3.37
N VAL A 105 2.66 -1.47 -2.81
CA VAL A 105 2.69 -1.14 -1.37
C VAL A 105 1.70 -0.02 -1.06
N GLN A 106 0.81 -0.28 -0.11
CA GLN A 106 -0.10 0.73 0.42
C GLN A 106 0.70 1.71 1.27
N SER A 107 0.64 3.00 0.98
CA SER A 107 1.44 4.02 1.67
C SER A 107 0.64 5.25 2.11
N TRP A 108 -0.68 5.11 2.26
CA TRP A 108 -1.58 6.15 2.77
C TRP A 108 -1.37 6.38 4.26
N ALA A 109 -0.29 7.07 4.62
CA ALA A 109 0.16 7.24 5.99
C ALA A 109 0.85 8.60 6.20
N HIS A 110 1.15 8.94 7.45
CA HIS A 110 2.08 10.03 7.80
C HIS A 110 3.45 9.78 7.15
N SER A 111 4.23 10.85 6.91
CA SER A 111 5.52 10.78 6.19
C SER A 111 6.52 9.76 6.73
N LEU A 112 6.49 9.42 8.02
CA LEU A 112 7.31 8.33 8.57
C LEU A 112 6.86 6.95 8.07
N GLY A 113 5.53 6.70 8.03
CA GLY A 113 4.98 5.48 7.44
C GLY A 113 5.24 5.40 5.94
N GLN A 114 5.04 6.52 5.22
CA GLN A 114 5.38 6.61 3.80
C GLN A 114 6.87 6.30 3.54
N ALA A 115 7.77 6.82 4.38
CA ALA A 115 9.21 6.61 4.22
C ALA A 115 9.59 5.13 4.43
N VAL A 116 9.02 4.45 5.42
CA VAL A 116 9.31 3.03 5.63
C VAL A 116 8.76 2.16 4.50
N ASN A 117 7.58 2.47 3.97
CA ASN A 117 7.02 1.81 2.79
C ASN A 117 7.87 2.07 1.55
N LEU A 118 8.38 3.29 1.36
CA LEU A 118 9.31 3.60 0.28
C LEU A 118 10.60 2.77 0.36
N HIS A 119 11.18 2.60 1.55
CA HIS A 119 12.35 1.75 1.71
C HIS A 119 12.07 0.29 1.34
N LEU A 120 10.89 -0.23 1.68
CA LEU A 120 10.47 -1.56 1.27
C LEU A 120 10.37 -1.66 -0.26
N MET A 121 9.74 -0.66 -0.91
CA MET A 121 9.63 -0.61 -2.37
C MET A 121 11.00 -0.54 -3.05
N LEU A 122 11.92 0.28 -2.54
CA LEU A 122 13.28 0.41 -3.09
C LEU A 122 14.12 -0.87 -2.95
N ALA A 123 13.74 -1.78 -2.06
CA ALA A 123 14.38 -3.07 -1.88
C ALA A 123 13.82 -4.18 -2.80
N ASN A 124 12.80 -3.87 -3.60
CA ASN A 124 12.13 -4.81 -4.48
C ASN A 124 11.88 -4.18 -5.85
N ASP A 125 12.19 -4.87 -6.93
CA ASP A 125 12.06 -4.38 -8.30
C ASP A 125 10.66 -4.64 -8.93
N ARG A 126 9.76 -5.30 -8.17
CA ARG A 126 8.40 -5.63 -8.60
C ARG A 126 7.33 -4.73 -7.94
N THR A 127 7.68 -3.52 -7.57
CA THR A 127 6.76 -2.48 -7.09
C THR A 127 6.75 -1.33 -8.08
N SER A 128 5.59 -0.79 -8.44
CA SER A 128 5.48 0.19 -9.51
C SER A 128 5.03 1.56 -9.03
N PHE A 129 4.02 1.61 -8.18
CA PHE A 129 3.36 2.86 -7.82
C PHE A 129 3.58 3.19 -6.34
N PHE A 130 4.05 4.42 -6.10
CA PHE A 130 4.07 4.99 -4.76
C PHE A 130 2.83 5.85 -4.55
N GLU A 131 2.05 5.52 -3.54
CA GLU A 131 0.85 6.25 -3.18
C GLU A 131 1.21 7.51 -2.37
N ALA A 132 0.82 8.67 -2.88
CA ALA A 132 1.12 9.96 -2.28
C ALA A 132 -0.16 10.58 -1.68
N PRO A 133 -0.40 10.48 -0.36
CA PRO A 133 -1.61 10.98 0.25
C PRO A 133 -1.69 12.52 0.18
N MET A 134 -2.91 13.00 0.02
CA MET A 134 -3.22 14.43 -0.06
C MET A 134 -4.32 14.79 0.94
N PRO A 135 -4.34 16.01 1.49
CA PRO A 135 -3.37 17.09 1.26
C PRO A 135 -2.02 16.84 1.98
N LYS A 136 -0.94 17.20 1.32
CA LYS A 136 0.42 16.89 1.74
C LYS A 136 0.78 17.41 3.15
N ASP A 137 0.39 18.61 3.48
CA ASP A 137 0.70 19.28 4.75
C ASP A 137 0.11 18.55 5.97
N VAL A 138 -1.02 17.88 5.81
CA VAL A 138 -1.62 17.05 6.87
C VAL A 138 -0.77 15.80 7.13
N PHE A 139 -0.35 15.13 6.06
CA PHE A 139 0.43 13.89 6.17
C PHE A 139 1.92 14.13 6.48
N GLU A 140 2.41 15.37 6.32
CA GLU A 140 3.77 15.76 6.67
C GLU A 140 3.84 16.60 7.98
N PHE A 141 2.78 16.61 8.79
CA PHE A 141 2.77 17.31 10.06
C PHE A 141 3.99 16.93 10.93
N ALA A 142 4.64 17.94 11.53
CA ALA A 142 5.83 17.78 12.38
C ALA A 142 7.01 17.05 11.71
N THR A 143 7.17 17.20 10.39
CA THR A 143 8.41 16.83 9.69
C THR A 143 9.08 18.05 9.09
N LYS A 144 10.41 18.11 9.15
CA LYS A 144 11.20 19.21 8.55
C LYS A 144 11.47 18.99 7.07
N ASN A 145 11.51 17.74 6.66
CA ASN A 145 11.72 17.32 5.29
C ASN A 145 10.79 16.13 5.00
N GLY A 146 9.73 16.37 4.29
CA GLY A 146 8.83 15.32 3.83
C GLY A 146 9.41 14.51 2.67
N ASN A 147 8.62 13.59 2.13
CA ASN A 147 8.98 12.84 0.95
C ASN A 147 9.15 13.76 -0.28
N LEU A 148 10.15 13.46 -1.09
CA LEU A 148 10.54 14.29 -2.22
C LEU A 148 9.83 13.82 -3.50
N PHE A 149 8.67 14.43 -3.78
CA PHE A 149 7.95 14.20 -5.03
C PHE A 149 8.42 15.18 -6.10
N LYS A 150 8.79 14.67 -7.28
CA LYS A 150 9.21 15.48 -8.41
C LYS A 150 8.81 14.83 -9.74
N ASN A 151 8.10 15.57 -10.57
CA ASN A 151 7.72 15.12 -11.91
C ASN A 151 7.01 13.75 -11.92
N GLY A 152 6.06 13.55 -11.01
CA GLY A 152 5.32 12.28 -10.88
C GLY A 152 6.14 11.12 -10.33
N LYS A 153 7.30 11.38 -9.75
CA LYS A 153 8.17 10.37 -9.12
C LYS A 153 8.47 10.75 -7.68
N ILE A 154 8.79 9.76 -6.86
CA ILE A 154 9.37 9.94 -5.53
C ILE A 154 10.85 9.62 -5.58
N GLU A 155 11.68 10.49 -4.95
CA GLU A 155 13.12 10.27 -4.88
C GLU A 155 13.47 9.42 -3.64
N ALA A 156 14.46 8.55 -3.80
CA ALA A 156 15.03 7.79 -2.69
C ALA A 156 15.62 8.74 -1.63
N PRO A 157 15.35 8.51 -0.32
CA PRO A 157 15.93 9.32 0.73
C PRO A 157 17.45 9.22 0.73
N LYS A 158 18.13 10.36 0.98
CA LYS A 158 19.60 10.43 1.00
C LYS A 158 20.19 10.54 2.41
N LYS A 159 19.35 10.78 3.43
CA LYS A 159 19.76 10.89 4.82
C LYS A 159 19.74 9.52 5.49
N VAL A 160 20.45 9.42 6.60
CA VAL A 160 20.52 8.19 7.43
C VAL A 160 19.14 7.81 7.98
N GLY A 161 18.92 6.53 8.21
CA GLY A 161 17.65 5.98 8.68
C GLY A 161 16.56 6.08 7.61
N LEU A 162 15.35 6.45 7.99
CA LEU A 162 14.23 6.62 7.05
C LEU A 162 14.38 7.87 6.16
N GLY A 163 15.38 8.72 6.41
CA GLY A 163 15.58 9.94 5.67
C GLY A 163 14.66 11.09 6.07
N ILE A 164 13.74 10.87 6.98
CA ILE A 164 12.80 11.87 7.51
C ILE A 164 13.35 12.46 8.81
N GLU A 165 13.31 13.79 8.91
CA GLU A 165 13.71 14.53 10.11
C GLU A 165 12.48 15.05 10.84
N VAL A 166 12.26 14.60 12.08
CA VAL A 166 11.12 15.01 12.91
C VAL A 166 11.34 16.40 13.48
N ASP A 167 10.36 17.26 13.39
CA ASP A 167 10.26 18.53 14.13
C ASP A 167 9.63 18.26 15.49
N TRP A 168 10.47 17.97 16.47
CA TRP A 168 10.03 17.62 17.83
C TRP A 168 9.27 18.76 18.54
N ASP A 169 9.57 20.02 18.24
CA ASP A 169 8.87 21.14 18.85
C ASP A 169 7.48 21.32 18.26
N LYS A 170 7.35 21.18 16.95
CA LYS A 170 6.05 21.14 16.29
C LYS A 170 5.22 19.92 16.71
N LEU A 171 5.84 18.75 16.87
CA LEU A 171 5.14 17.55 17.31
C LEU A 171 4.47 17.73 18.69
N LYS A 172 5.10 18.46 19.61
CA LYS A 172 4.53 18.77 20.94
C LYS A 172 3.28 19.65 20.89
N THR A 173 3.01 20.31 19.77
CA THR A 173 1.81 21.13 19.57
C THR A 173 0.60 20.35 19.07
N ALA A 174 0.73 19.04 18.83
CA ALA A 174 -0.40 18.19 18.45
C ALA A 174 -1.42 18.11 19.60
N ASP A 175 -2.72 18.03 19.26
CA ASP A 175 -3.82 17.92 20.23
C ASP A 175 -3.67 16.75 21.19
N TYR A 176 -3.05 15.66 20.72
CA TYR A 176 -2.70 14.48 21.51
C TYR A 176 -1.21 14.20 21.38
N TYR A 177 -0.46 14.58 22.41
CA TYR A 177 0.98 14.29 22.53
C TYR A 177 1.24 13.42 23.76
N CYS A 178 1.94 12.32 23.56
CA CYS A 178 2.39 11.45 24.66
C CYS A 178 3.88 11.16 24.49
N SER A 179 4.64 11.26 25.56
CA SER A 179 6.07 10.91 25.56
C SER A 179 6.36 9.86 26.62
N PHE A 180 7.14 8.87 26.27
CA PHE A 180 7.64 7.85 27.19
C PHE A 180 9.14 8.03 27.34
N LYS A 181 9.63 7.97 28.59
CA LYS A 181 11.06 7.87 28.85
C LYS A 181 11.45 6.40 28.73
N SER A 182 12.52 6.14 28.02
CA SER A 182 13.17 4.83 28.04
C SER A 182 13.54 4.50 29.50
N PRO A 183 13.31 3.27 30.00
CA PRO A 183 13.95 2.85 31.24
C PRO A 183 15.45 2.99 31.10
N GLU A 184 16.11 3.49 32.17
CA GLU A 184 17.59 3.57 32.23
C GLU A 184 18.21 2.19 32.31
#